data_ff28b583aa99e22fa257c15338deb8f4
#
_entry.id   ff28b583aa99e22fa257c15338deb8f4
#
_cell.length_a   1.000
_cell.length_b   1.000
_cell.length_c   1.000
_cell.angle_alpha   90.00
_cell.angle_beta   90.00
_cell.angle_gamma   90.00
#
_symmetry.space_group_name_H-M   'P 1'
#
loop_
_entity.id
_entity.type
_entity.pdbx_description
1 polymer ?
#
loop_
_entity_poly.entity_id
_entity_poly.type
_entity_poly.pdbx_seq_one_letter_code
_entity_poly.pdbx_strand_id
1 'polypeptide(L)'
;DNVHILPFQPYEDISHVFSLGDASLVISKPGTGSASVPSKTWSIMSASRPVLANFDENELKSILEDNSCGIFTKAGDKEEFKKSILTLYLNRELCKEYGKNGRQFVLNNLTREVGTQKYVDVIKSVVKD
;
A
#
# COMPACT_ATOMS: atom_id res chain seq x y z
N ASP A 1 15.62 17.27 -15.34
CA ASP A 1 15.36 16.72 -14.02
C ASP A 1 13.89 16.33 -13.88
N ASN A 2 13.67 15.06 -13.54
CA ASN A 2 12.33 14.48 -13.42
C ASN A 2 12.01 14.06 -11.97
N VAL A 3 12.81 14.51 -11.00
CA VAL A 3 12.58 14.29 -9.56
C VAL A 3 12.35 15.64 -8.89
N HIS A 4 11.22 15.76 -8.21
CA HIS A 4 10.84 16.96 -7.47
C HIS A 4 10.67 16.64 -6.00
N ILE A 5 11.37 17.36 -5.14
CA ILE A 5 11.22 17.26 -3.68
C ILE A 5 10.33 18.39 -3.23
N LEU A 6 9.15 18.05 -2.71
CA LEU A 6 8.18 19.02 -2.21
C LEU A 6 8.33 19.16 -0.70
N PRO A 7 8.00 20.34 -0.13
CA PRO A 7 7.94 20.54 1.31
C PRO A 7 6.85 19.65 1.93
N PHE A 8 6.89 19.56 3.26
CA PHE A 8 5.86 18.85 4.02
C PHE A 8 4.46 19.44 3.71
N GLN A 9 3.50 18.57 3.44
CA GLN A 9 2.13 18.99 3.11
C GLN A 9 1.23 18.91 4.34
N PRO A 10 0.22 19.79 4.46
CA PRO A 10 -0.76 19.73 5.53
C PRO A 10 -1.51 18.39 5.57
N TYR A 11 -1.90 17.94 6.76
CA TYR A 11 -2.57 16.65 6.94
C TYR A 11 -3.89 16.56 6.15
N GLU A 12 -4.63 17.65 6.09
CA GLU A 12 -5.89 17.76 5.33
C GLU A 12 -5.71 17.53 3.82
N ASP A 13 -4.52 17.77 3.27
CA ASP A 13 -4.21 17.63 1.85
C ASP A 13 -3.65 16.24 1.48
N ILE A 14 -3.37 15.39 2.45
CA ILE A 14 -2.71 14.09 2.23
C ILE A 14 -3.48 13.19 1.25
N SER A 15 -4.80 13.20 1.29
CA SER A 15 -5.62 12.42 0.35
C SER A 15 -5.45 12.91 -1.10
N HIS A 16 -5.33 14.22 -1.30
CA HIS A 16 -5.05 14.82 -2.60
C HIS A 16 -3.63 14.48 -3.07
N VAL A 17 -2.65 14.57 -2.16
CA VAL A 17 -1.25 14.22 -2.47
C VAL A 17 -1.14 12.80 -3.01
N PHE A 18 -1.74 11.81 -2.34
CA PHE A 18 -1.72 10.42 -2.84
C PHE A 18 -2.50 10.25 -4.15
N SER A 19 -3.45 11.12 -4.44
CA SER A 19 -4.24 11.06 -5.67
C SER A 19 -3.55 11.70 -6.88
N LEU A 20 -2.50 12.49 -6.70
CA LEU A 20 -1.79 13.17 -7.80
C LEU A 20 -0.99 12.22 -8.67
N GLY A 21 -0.36 11.20 -8.07
CA GLY A 21 0.46 10.23 -8.80
C GLY A 21 -0.35 9.10 -9.42
N ASP A 22 0.21 8.44 -10.42
CA ASP A 22 -0.36 7.22 -11.00
C ASP A 22 -0.10 5.98 -10.12
N ALA A 23 0.99 5.97 -9.37
CA ALA A 23 1.38 4.95 -8.40
C ALA A 23 2.14 5.60 -7.24
N SER A 24 2.20 4.94 -6.09
CA SER A 24 2.93 5.44 -4.94
C SER A 24 3.92 4.42 -4.40
N LEU A 25 5.02 4.92 -3.82
CA LEU A 25 6.15 4.12 -3.40
C LEU A 25 6.12 3.83 -1.89
N VAL A 26 6.39 2.58 -1.54
CA VAL A 26 6.66 2.13 -0.17
C VAL A 26 8.04 1.52 -0.12
N ILE A 27 8.98 2.24 0.46
CA ILE A 27 10.40 1.89 0.41
C ILE A 27 10.95 1.79 1.83
N SER A 28 11.75 0.76 2.11
CA SER A 28 12.57 0.65 3.32
C SER A 28 14.04 0.44 2.98
N LYS A 29 14.89 0.85 3.92
CA LYS A 29 16.27 0.39 3.90
C LYS A 29 16.30 -1.10 4.27
N PRO A 30 17.11 -1.93 3.59
CA PRO A 30 17.24 -3.34 3.94
C PRO A 30 17.47 -3.58 5.43
N GLY A 31 16.71 -4.49 6.03
CA GLY A 31 16.79 -4.84 7.45
C GLY A 31 16.03 -3.92 8.41
N THR A 32 15.26 -2.94 7.92
CA THR A 32 14.53 -2.00 8.78
C THR A 32 13.00 -2.11 8.70
N GLY A 33 12.47 -2.87 7.75
CA GLY A 33 11.04 -2.90 7.42
C GLY A 33 10.29 -4.17 7.83
N SER A 34 10.96 -5.21 8.32
CA SER A 34 10.35 -6.52 8.54
C SER A 34 9.30 -6.57 9.67
N ALA A 35 9.36 -5.64 10.62
CA ALA A 35 8.54 -5.69 11.83
C ALA A 35 7.09 -5.18 11.66
N SER A 36 6.78 -4.46 10.58
CA SER A 36 5.44 -3.88 10.39
C SER A 36 5.16 -3.49 8.95
N VAL A 37 3.86 -3.51 8.58
CA VAL A 37 3.40 -2.92 7.31
C VAL A 37 3.26 -1.41 7.50
N PRO A 38 3.88 -0.58 6.65
CA PRO A 38 3.76 0.87 6.77
C PRO A 38 2.33 1.37 6.59
N SER A 39 1.85 2.21 7.49
CA SER A 39 0.48 2.74 7.46
C SER A 39 0.15 3.52 6.18
N LYS A 40 1.13 4.16 5.55
CA LYS A 40 0.92 4.84 4.27
C LYS A 40 0.44 3.92 3.15
N THR A 41 0.68 2.61 3.24
CA THR A 41 0.15 1.61 2.31
C THR A 41 -1.37 1.71 2.21
N TRP A 42 -2.05 1.84 3.34
CA TRP A 42 -3.50 1.96 3.39
C TRP A 42 -4.01 3.28 2.82
N SER A 43 -3.27 4.36 3.02
CA SER A 43 -3.59 5.67 2.43
C SER A 43 -3.47 5.64 0.91
N ILE A 44 -2.43 5.00 0.37
CA ILE A 44 -2.22 4.82 -1.07
C ILE A 44 -3.38 4.00 -1.68
N MET A 45 -3.70 2.87 -1.08
CA MET A 45 -4.81 2.01 -1.52
C MET A 45 -6.16 2.75 -1.43
N SER A 46 -6.39 3.52 -0.37
CA SER A 46 -7.60 4.33 -0.21
C SER A 46 -7.76 5.39 -1.30
N ALA A 47 -6.65 5.91 -1.82
CA ALA A 47 -6.63 6.82 -2.96
C ALA A 47 -6.77 6.13 -4.32
N SER A 48 -7.04 4.82 -4.35
CA SER A 48 -7.12 4.01 -5.58
C SER A 48 -5.83 4.06 -6.41
N ARG A 49 -4.69 4.03 -5.74
CA ARG A 49 -3.38 3.99 -6.39
C ARG A 49 -2.68 2.66 -6.12
N PRO A 50 -2.01 2.07 -7.12
CA PRO A 50 -1.21 0.89 -6.90
C PRO A 50 0.00 1.19 -6.02
N VAL A 51 0.38 0.22 -5.22
CA VAL A 51 1.57 0.29 -4.36
C VAL A 51 2.75 -0.34 -5.10
N LEU A 52 3.84 0.41 -5.21
CA LEU A 52 5.14 -0.12 -5.62
C LEU A 52 6.02 -0.25 -4.38
N ALA A 53 6.24 -1.46 -3.92
CA ALA A 53 7.03 -1.73 -2.74
C ALA A 53 8.46 -2.15 -3.09
N ASN A 54 9.44 -1.51 -2.43
CA ASN A 54 10.81 -2.03 -2.31
C ASN A 54 11.09 -2.13 -0.82
N PHE A 55 10.78 -3.29 -0.25
CA PHE A 55 10.60 -3.44 1.19
C PHE A 55 11.13 -4.78 1.69
N ASP A 56 11.43 -4.89 2.99
CA ASP A 56 11.76 -6.17 3.59
C ASP A 56 10.53 -7.10 3.54
N GLU A 57 10.77 -8.37 3.32
CA GLU A 57 9.70 -9.35 3.20
C GLU A 57 8.92 -9.49 4.51
N ASN A 58 7.65 -9.23 4.45
CA ASN A 58 6.66 -9.37 5.51
C ASN A 58 5.26 -9.52 4.90
N GLU A 59 4.20 -9.33 5.69
CA GLU A 59 2.80 -9.42 5.22
C GLU A 59 2.47 -8.48 4.04
N LEU A 60 3.23 -7.39 3.84
CA LEU A 60 3.00 -6.48 2.73
C LEU A 60 3.07 -7.21 1.38
N LYS A 61 3.98 -8.17 1.24
CA LYS A 61 4.14 -8.95 0.02
C LYS A 61 2.84 -9.69 -0.34
N SER A 62 2.34 -10.52 0.57
CA SER A 62 1.11 -11.28 0.34
C SER A 62 -0.10 -10.36 0.14
N ILE A 63 -0.20 -9.27 0.88
CA ILE A 63 -1.28 -8.30 0.70
C ILE A 63 -1.29 -7.74 -0.73
N LEU A 64 -0.13 -7.35 -1.26
CA LEU A 64 -0.04 -6.79 -2.60
C LEU A 64 -0.26 -7.82 -3.70
N GLU A 65 0.33 -9.00 -3.57
CA GLU A 65 0.30 -10.06 -4.58
C GLU A 65 -1.05 -10.76 -4.61
N ASP A 66 -1.57 -11.22 -3.47
CA ASP A 66 -2.82 -11.98 -3.38
C ASP A 66 -4.05 -11.14 -3.77
N ASN A 67 -3.96 -9.82 -3.59
CA ASN A 67 -5.05 -8.91 -3.93
C ASN A 67 -4.81 -8.13 -5.23
N SER A 68 -3.74 -8.40 -5.94
CA SER A 68 -3.40 -7.71 -7.20
C SER A 68 -3.54 -6.18 -7.08
N CYS A 69 -2.92 -5.60 -6.06
CA CYS A 69 -3.04 -4.19 -5.74
C CYS A 69 -1.70 -3.43 -5.70
N GLY A 70 -0.64 -4.10 -6.09
CA GLY A 70 0.70 -3.52 -6.17
C GLY A 70 1.73 -4.53 -6.64
N ILE A 71 2.97 -4.11 -6.69
CA ILE A 71 4.11 -4.96 -7.02
C ILE A 71 5.10 -4.91 -5.86
N PHE A 72 5.49 -6.07 -5.36
CA PHE A 72 6.47 -6.20 -4.30
C PHE A 72 7.84 -6.54 -4.88
N THR A 73 8.87 -5.85 -4.40
CA THR A 73 10.27 -6.16 -4.66
C THR A 73 11.04 -6.12 -3.35
N LYS A 74 12.07 -6.95 -3.24
CA LYS A 74 12.89 -7.03 -2.02
C LYS A 74 13.66 -5.72 -1.80
N ALA A 75 13.72 -5.28 -0.54
CA ALA A 75 14.47 -4.08 -0.17
C ALA A 75 15.91 -4.12 -0.69
N GLY A 76 16.31 -3.06 -1.39
CA GLY A 76 17.64 -2.92 -2.00
C GLY A 76 17.78 -3.54 -3.39
N ASP A 77 16.81 -4.30 -3.88
CA ASP A 77 16.83 -4.81 -5.26
C ASP A 77 16.39 -3.70 -6.24
N LYS A 78 17.39 -2.98 -6.73
CA LYS A 78 17.18 -1.84 -7.62
C LYS A 78 16.69 -2.25 -9.01
N GLU A 79 17.16 -3.39 -9.51
CA GLU A 79 16.81 -3.84 -10.86
C GLU A 79 15.36 -4.32 -10.93
N GLU A 80 14.92 -5.13 -9.97
CA GLU A 80 13.52 -5.54 -9.90
C GLU A 80 12.60 -4.36 -9.60
N PHE A 81 13.03 -3.42 -8.75
CA PHE A 81 12.25 -2.21 -8.50
C PHE A 81 12.09 -1.33 -9.74
N LYS A 82 13.15 -1.15 -10.52
CA LYS A 82 13.09 -0.46 -11.82
C LYS A 82 12.11 -1.14 -12.78
N LYS A 83 12.16 -2.47 -12.88
CA LYS A 83 11.22 -3.24 -13.71
C LYS A 83 9.77 -3.04 -13.26
N SER A 84 9.50 -3.04 -11.96
CA SER A 84 8.16 -2.82 -11.42
C SER A 84 7.60 -1.45 -11.78
N ILE A 85 8.43 -0.40 -11.71
CA ILE A 85 8.05 0.94 -12.16
C ILE A 85 7.71 0.95 -13.65
N LEU A 86 8.56 0.35 -14.48
CA LEU A 86 8.34 0.29 -15.92
C LEU A 86 7.10 -0.53 -16.28
N THR A 87 6.81 -1.60 -15.54
CA THR A 87 5.60 -2.40 -15.75
C THR A 87 4.33 -1.56 -15.61
N LEU A 88 4.21 -0.76 -14.56
CA LEU A 88 3.04 0.11 -14.38
C LEU A 88 3.06 1.31 -15.33
N TYR A 89 4.24 1.87 -15.62
CA TYR A 89 4.36 2.98 -16.55
C TYR A 89 3.90 2.62 -17.97
N LEU A 90 4.26 1.43 -18.44
CA LEU A 90 3.91 0.94 -19.79
C LEU A 90 2.50 0.32 -19.86
N ASN A 91 1.89 0.00 -18.74
CA ASN A 91 0.55 -0.63 -18.71
C ASN A 91 -0.41 0.18 -17.82
N ARG A 92 -1.06 1.17 -18.42
CA ARG A 92 -1.99 2.07 -17.74
C ARG A 92 -3.25 1.36 -17.23
N GLU A 93 -3.72 0.34 -17.92
CA GLU A 93 -4.88 -0.42 -17.49
C GLU A 93 -4.58 -1.26 -16.25
N LEU A 94 -3.41 -1.90 -16.20
CA LEU A 94 -2.93 -2.60 -15.00
C LEU A 94 -2.81 -1.65 -13.79
N CYS A 95 -2.33 -0.43 -14.05
CA CYS A 95 -2.22 0.60 -13.02
C CYS A 95 -3.59 0.93 -12.41
N LYS A 96 -4.61 1.12 -13.24
CA LYS A 96 -6.00 1.38 -12.80
C LYS A 96 -6.60 0.18 -12.07
N GLU A 97 -6.40 -1.01 -12.60
CA GLU A 97 -6.88 -2.26 -12.00
C GLU A 97 -6.32 -2.44 -10.59
N TYR A 98 -5.00 -2.33 -10.43
CA TYR A 98 -4.34 -2.47 -9.14
C TYR A 98 -4.80 -1.40 -8.14
N GLY A 99 -4.98 -0.17 -8.60
CA GLY A 99 -5.53 0.90 -7.77
C GLY A 99 -6.94 0.61 -7.27
N LYS A 100 -7.83 0.13 -8.16
CA LYS A 100 -9.19 -0.28 -7.82
C LYS A 100 -9.20 -1.43 -6.81
N ASN A 101 -8.39 -2.45 -7.04
CA ASN A 101 -8.28 -3.62 -6.16
C ASN A 101 -7.80 -3.22 -4.76
N GLY A 102 -6.78 -2.35 -4.67
CA GLY A 102 -6.30 -1.85 -3.39
C GLY A 102 -7.38 -1.11 -2.60
N ARG A 103 -8.14 -0.24 -3.25
CA ARG A 103 -9.26 0.44 -2.61
C ARG A 103 -10.33 -0.56 -2.14
N GLN A 104 -10.68 -1.55 -2.94
CA GLN A 104 -11.63 -2.57 -2.54
C GLN A 104 -11.15 -3.38 -1.34
N PHE A 105 -9.86 -3.73 -1.29
CA PHE A 105 -9.26 -4.38 -0.13
C PHE A 105 -9.43 -3.56 1.15
N VAL A 106 -9.14 -2.25 1.10
CA VAL A 106 -9.30 -1.36 2.26
C VAL A 106 -10.77 -1.28 2.69
N LEU A 107 -11.69 -1.12 1.76
CA LEU A 107 -13.13 -1.04 2.07
C LEU A 107 -13.66 -2.32 2.72
N ASN A 108 -13.16 -3.47 2.28
CA ASN A 108 -13.61 -4.77 2.80
C ASN A 108 -12.96 -5.17 4.12
N ASN A 109 -11.77 -4.66 4.44
CA ASN A 109 -10.96 -5.21 5.52
C ASN A 109 -10.52 -4.20 6.58
N LEU A 110 -10.40 -2.93 6.24
CA LEU A 110 -9.67 -1.94 7.03
C LEU A 110 -10.48 -0.68 7.37
N THR A 111 -11.77 -0.64 7.05
CA THR A 111 -12.60 0.46 7.52
C THR A 111 -12.73 0.41 9.04
N ARG A 112 -13.06 1.54 9.64
CA ARG A 112 -13.27 1.64 11.09
C ARG A 112 -14.31 0.63 11.58
N GLU A 113 -15.40 0.49 10.83
CA GLU A 113 -16.50 -0.43 11.14
C GLU A 113 -16.03 -1.89 11.11
N VAL A 114 -15.37 -2.30 10.02
CA VAL A 114 -14.85 -3.66 9.85
C VAL A 114 -13.80 -3.98 10.93
N GLY A 115 -12.88 -3.06 11.18
CA GLY A 115 -11.84 -3.23 12.19
C GLY A 115 -12.44 -3.35 13.59
N THR A 116 -13.36 -2.46 13.95
CA THR A 116 -14.04 -2.49 15.26
C THR A 116 -14.82 -3.80 15.44
N GLN A 117 -15.54 -4.25 14.40
CA GLN A 117 -16.29 -5.51 14.49
C GLN A 117 -15.38 -6.72 14.76
N LYS A 118 -14.22 -6.80 14.12
CA LYS A 118 -13.23 -7.86 14.37
C LYS A 118 -12.79 -7.89 15.85
N TYR A 119 -12.53 -6.75 16.44
CA TYR A 119 -12.20 -6.66 17.87
C TYR A 119 -13.36 -7.13 18.75
N VAL A 120 -14.58 -6.68 18.46
CA VAL A 120 -15.79 -7.11 19.19
C VAL A 120 -15.97 -8.63 19.12
N ASP A 121 -15.78 -9.23 17.96
CA ASP A 121 -15.92 -10.68 17.76
C ASP A 121 -14.89 -11.47 18.57
N VAL A 122 -13.63 -11.01 18.60
CA VAL A 122 -12.58 -11.61 19.43
C VAL A 122 -12.93 -11.49 20.93
N ILE A 123 -13.33 -10.31 21.38
CA ILE A 123 -13.72 -10.11 22.79
C ILE A 123 -14.87 -11.04 23.16
N LYS A 124 -15.93 -11.12 22.36
CA LYS A 124 -17.06 -12.03 22.60
C LYS A 124 -16.66 -13.50 22.63
N SER A 125 -15.65 -13.89 21.83
CA SER A 125 -15.20 -15.28 21.81
C SER A 125 -14.45 -15.71 23.06
N VAL A 126 -13.91 -14.77 23.83
CA VAL A 126 -13.14 -15.06 25.07
C VAL A 126 -13.86 -14.72 26.35
N VAL A 127 -14.92 -13.91 26.30
CA VAL A 127 -15.81 -13.67 27.44
C VAL A 127 -16.76 -14.84 27.52
N LYS A 128 -16.61 -15.65 28.58
CA LYS A 128 -17.61 -16.66 28.94
C LYS A 128 -18.70 -15.97 29.77
N ASP A 129 -19.96 -16.21 29.40
CA ASP A 129 -21.13 -15.85 30.23
C ASP A 129 -21.06 -16.49 31.61
#